data_33c369e8b8bcc17023641fc3df3fbc03
#
_entry.id   33c369e8b8bcc17023641fc3df3fbc03
#
_cell.length_a   1.000
_cell.length_b   1.000
_cell.length_c   1.000
_cell.angle_alpha   90.00
_cell.angle_beta   90.00
_cell.angle_gamma   90.00
#
_symmetry.space_group_name_H-M   'P 1'
#
loop_
_entity.id
_entity.type
_entity.pdbx_description
1 polymer ?
#
loop_
_entity_poly.entity_id
_entity_poly.type
_entity_poly.pdbx_seq_one_letter_code
_entity_poly.pdbx_strand_id
1 'polypeptide(L)'
;MNIRKSRSSTTALLTSLALLAALPLPGSAAASAGDGPVWVGRFDGGLAPWQEVRLNAKLKPNNFALRHWDGVAALEVQSAGSMSLLGRPVTVDMARTPVLCWRWRIDAPLKSADLTQRSGDDYAARLYVSLAIPDADKSLGLRTQLRIARSIWGPSVPDAAVNYVWDNRQPVGTERPNAYTDRTMMVVLRSGAADAGGWVQERRNVGSDVARLFGASATPVQLAITADTDNTGETARAGFADLHWVPEQAACEKR
;
A
#
# COMPACT_ATOMS: atom_id res chain seq x y z
N MET A 1 -53.05 -89.15 -14.33
CA MET A 1 -51.85 -89.68 -15.00
C MET A 1 -50.64 -88.99 -14.45
N ASN A 2 -49.75 -89.68 -13.87
CA ASN A 2 -48.79 -89.50 -12.84
C ASN A 2 -47.95 -88.20 -12.86
N ILE A 3 -48.01 -87.51 -11.73
CA ILE A 3 -47.17 -86.39 -11.33
C ILE A 3 -46.08 -86.94 -10.40
N ARG A 4 -44.80 -86.78 -10.75
CA ARG A 4 -43.71 -87.02 -9.84
C ARG A 4 -43.20 -85.68 -9.30
N LYS A 5 -43.24 -85.50 -7.98
CA LYS A 5 -42.63 -84.43 -7.21
C LYS A 5 -41.14 -84.68 -7.12
N SER A 6 -40.33 -83.71 -7.47
CA SER A 6 -38.90 -83.62 -7.15
C SER A 6 -38.68 -82.55 -6.06
N ARG A 7 -38.05 -83.01 -4.99
CA ARG A 7 -37.60 -82.09 -3.87
C ARG A 7 -36.23 -81.52 -4.25
N SER A 8 -36.12 -80.24 -4.26
CA SER A 8 -34.82 -79.57 -4.34
C SER A 8 -34.43 -79.00 -2.97
N SER A 9 -33.26 -79.38 -2.52
CA SER A 9 -32.64 -78.97 -1.28
C SER A 9 -32.09 -77.53 -1.45
N THR A 10 -32.45 -76.66 -0.55
CA THR A 10 -31.96 -75.26 -0.50
C THR A 10 -30.67 -75.21 0.34
N THR A 11 -29.55 -74.95 -0.31
CA THR A 11 -28.28 -74.70 0.35
C THR A 11 -28.19 -73.18 0.62
N ALA A 12 -28.20 -72.85 1.87
CA ALA A 12 -28.00 -71.44 2.30
C ALA A 12 -26.53 -71.01 2.17
N LEU A 13 -26.23 -70.11 1.26
CA LEU A 13 -24.93 -69.38 1.24
C LEU A 13 -24.99 -68.20 2.19
N LEU A 14 -24.21 -68.28 3.24
CA LEU A 14 -23.90 -67.14 4.13
C LEU A 14 -22.88 -66.22 3.43
N THR A 15 -23.33 -65.11 2.90
CA THR A 15 -22.44 -64.01 2.42
C THR A 15 -22.11 -63.12 3.58
N SER A 16 -20.86 -63.20 4.03
CA SER A 16 -20.27 -62.30 5.01
C SER A 16 -20.06 -60.92 4.37
N LEU A 17 -20.85 -59.94 4.81
CA LEU A 17 -20.72 -58.53 4.42
C LEU A 17 -19.56 -57.91 5.20
N ALA A 18 -18.39 -57.75 4.57
CA ALA A 18 -17.27 -57.01 5.16
C ALA A 18 -17.57 -55.51 5.11
N LEU A 19 -17.83 -54.93 6.28
CA LEU A 19 -17.99 -53.49 6.46
C LEU A 19 -16.61 -52.84 6.36
N LEU A 20 -16.24 -52.28 5.20
CA LEU A 20 -15.08 -51.41 5.07
C LEU A 20 -15.41 -50.10 5.77
N ALA A 21 -14.85 -49.90 6.96
CA ALA A 21 -14.83 -48.60 7.60
C ALA A 21 -13.88 -47.66 6.80
N ALA A 22 -14.45 -46.71 6.08
CA ALA A 22 -13.71 -45.62 5.44
C ALA A 22 -13.13 -44.71 6.55
N LEU A 23 -11.82 -44.80 6.74
CA LEU A 23 -11.07 -43.82 7.55
C LEU A 23 -11.19 -42.44 6.87
N PRO A 24 -11.52 -41.36 7.62
CA PRO A 24 -11.47 -40.03 7.05
C PRO A 24 -10.02 -39.72 6.69
N LEU A 25 -9.76 -39.40 5.41
CA LEU A 25 -8.49 -38.80 4.97
C LEU A 25 -8.27 -37.50 5.77
N PRO A 26 -7.09 -37.28 6.27
CA PRO A 26 -6.77 -35.98 6.89
C PRO A 26 -6.99 -34.91 5.81
N GLY A 27 -8.00 -34.07 6.02
CA GLY A 27 -8.22 -32.90 5.19
C GLY A 27 -6.92 -32.11 5.16
N SER A 28 -6.36 -31.90 3.98
CA SER A 28 -5.31 -30.92 3.79
C SER A 28 -5.86 -29.58 4.30
N ALA A 29 -5.47 -29.18 5.51
CA ALA A 29 -5.65 -27.82 5.95
C ALA A 29 -4.93 -26.96 4.91
N ALA A 30 -5.69 -26.30 4.05
CA ALA A 30 -5.16 -25.22 3.25
C ALA A 30 -4.46 -24.29 4.25
N ALA A 31 -3.15 -24.14 4.12
CA ALA A 31 -2.40 -23.19 4.93
C ALA A 31 -3.10 -21.85 4.75
N SER A 32 -3.76 -21.37 5.78
CA SER A 32 -4.33 -20.02 5.81
C SER A 32 -3.16 -19.08 5.52
N ALA A 33 -3.22 -18.36 4.41
CA ALA A 33 -2.30 -17.27 4.13
C ALA A 33 -2.29 -16.41 5.41
N GLY A 34 -1.13 -16.33 6.07
CA GLY A 34 -1.01 -15.92 7.46
C GLY A 34 -1.69 -14.58 7.74
N ASP A 35 -2.38 -14.52 8.86
CA ASP A 35 -3.00 -13.29 9.40
C ASP A 35 -1.96 -12.29 9.93
N GLY A 36 -0.70 -12.47 9.55
CA GLY A 36 0.42 -11.63 9.96
C GLY A 36 0.59 -10.36 9.10
N PRO A 37 1.44 -9.44 9.55
CA PRO A 37 1.72 -8.20 8.83
C PRO A 37 2.40 -8.49 7.48
N VAL A 38 1.98 -7.74 6.45
CA VAL A 38 2.62 -7.76 5.13
C VAL A 38 3.68 -6.67 5.08
N TRP A 39 4.93 -7.04 5.28
CA TRP A 39 6.06 -6.11 5.30
C TRP A 39 6.43 -5.63 3.90
N VAL A 40 6.55 -4.32 3.76
CA VAL A 40 6.89 -3.67 2.49
C VAL A 40 8.11 -2.75 2.55
N GLY A 41 8.55 -2.33 3.75
CA GLY A 41 9.70 -1.43 3.92
C GLY A 41 10.36 -1.61 5.28
N ARG A 42 11.16 -2.68 5.44
CA ARG A 42 11.96 -2.92 6.65
C ARG A 42 13.31 -2.21 6.60
N PHE A 43 13.91 -2.09 5.41
CA PHE A 43 15.17 -1.45 5.12
C PHE A 43 16.42 -2.00 5.84
N ASP A 44 16.28 -3.15 6.49
CA ASP A 44 17.37 -3.90 7.13
C ASP A 44 18.10 -4.86 6.19
N GLY A 45 17.47 -5.22 5.06
CA GLY A 45 17.96 -6.17 4.07
C GLY A 45 18.26 -5.58 2.67
N GLY A 46 18.27 -4.26 2.54
CA GLY A 46 18.51 -3.60 1.25
C GLY A 46 17.31 -2.85 0.68
N LEU A 47 17.46 -2.30 -0.53
CA LEU A 47 16.42 -1.52 -1.20
C LEU A 47 15.49 -2.34 -2.08
N ALA A 48 15.87 -3.53 -2.50
CA ALA A 48 15.01 -4.33 -3.36
C ALA A 48 13.69 -4.69 -2.66
N PRO A 49 12.53 -4.58 -3.32
CA PRO A 49 12.28 -4.24 -4.72
C PRO A 49 11.95 -2.75 -4.99
N TRP A 50 12.36 -1.83 -4.11
CA TRP A 50 12.15 -0.40 -4.29
C TRP A 50 13.01 0.13 -5.44
N GLN A 51 12.45 1.01 -6.27
CA GLN A 51 13.13 1.61 -7.43
C GLN A 51 12.83 3.10 -7.50
N GLU A 52 13.79 3.87 -8.00
CA GLU A 52 13.56 5.29 -8.23
C GLU A 52 12.57 5.51 -9.38
N VAL A 53 11.59 6.37 -9.13
CA VAL A 53 10.58 6.80 -10.11
C VAL A 53 10.72 8.30 -10.31
N ARG A 54 10.96 8.71 -11.54
CA ARG A 54 11.07 10.11 -11.95
C ARG A 54 9.83 10.52 -12.72
N LEU A 55 8.98 11.35 -12.11
CA LEU A 55 7.78 11.87 -12.76
C LEU A 55 8.12 12.91 -13.84
N ASN A 56 9.23 13.61 -13.68
CA ASN A 56 9.77 14.55 -14.67
C ASN A 56 11.29 14.37 -14.77
N ALA A 57 11.76 13.92 -15.93
CA ALA A 57 13.19 13.68 -16.17
C ALA A 57 14.07 14.94 -16.10
N LYS A 58 13.47 16.14 -16.17
CA LYS A 58 14.18 17.43 -16.09
C LYS A 58 14.48 17.84 -14.65
N LEU A 59 13.72 17.30 -13.66
CA LEU A 59 13.95 17.60 -12.26
C LEU A 59 15.20 16.86 -11.76
N LYS A 60 15.95 17.51 -10.87
CA LYS A 60 17.03 16.88 -10.14
C LYS A 60 16.46 15.75 -9.27
N PRO A 61 17.06 14.54 -9.28
CA PRO A 61 16.61 13.48 -8.39
C PRO A 61 16.99 13.72 -6.94
N ASN A 62 16.24 13.08 -6.04
CA ASN A 62 16.59 13.00 -4.62
C ASN A 62 17.76 12.03 -4.39
N ASN A 63 18.39 12.13 -3.22
CA ASN A 63 19.33 11.12 -2.75
C ASN A 63 18.62 10.18 -1.75
N PHE A 64 18.72 8.88 -2.00
CA PHE A 64 18.17 7.81 -1.16
C PHE A 64 19.30 6.98 -0.57
N ALA A 65 19.30 6.78 0.75
CA ALA A 65 20.32 5.99 1.44
C ALA A 65 19.73 5.14 2.56
N LEU A 66 20.20 3.90 2.67
CA LEU A 66 19.92 3.08 3.84
C LEU A 66 20.74 3.56 5.02
N ARG A 67 20.11 3.68 6.19
CA ARG A 67 20.77 4.12 7.42
C ARG A 67 20.23 3.41 8.64
N HIS A 68 21.08 3.28 9.66
CA HIS A 68 20.60 3.17 11.03
C HIS A 68 20.50 4.58 11.60
N TRP A 69 19.28 5.02 11.89
CA TRP A 69 19.00 6.36 12.38
C TRP A 69 18.28 6.29 13.72
N ASP A 70 18.98 6.67 14.79
CA ASP A 70 18.54 6.51 16.18
C ASP A 70 18.11 5.06 16.50
N GLY A 71 18.95 4.10 16.08
CA GLY A 71 18.71 2.67 16.29
C GLY A 71 17.67 2.02 15.35
N VAL A 72 17.11 2.76 14.40
CA VAL A 72 16.11 2.28 13.45
C VAL A 72 16.72 2.06 12.08
N ALA A 73 16.55 0.86 11.51
CA ALA A 73 16.87 0.59 10.12
C ALA A 73 15.89 1.34 9.22
N ALA A 74 16.36 2.29 8.44
CA ALA A 74 15.52 3.24 7.74
C ALA A 74 16.04 3.57 6.33
N LEU A 75 15.14 4.05 5.49
CA LEU A 75 15.46 4.77 4.29
C LEU A 75 15.51 6.26 4.61
N GLU A 76 16.66 6.87 4.36
CA GLU A 76 16.85 8.32 4.35
C GLU A 76 16.56 8.87 2.97
N VAL A 77 15.84 9.99 2.90
CA VAL A 77 15.61 10.78 1.69
C VAL A 77 16.17 12.18 1.93
N GLN A 78 17.03 12.64 1.03
CA GLN A 78 17.51 14.01 1.00
C GLN A 78 17.05 14.68 -0.30
N SER A 79 16.34 15.80 -0.16
CA SER A 79 15.89 16.67 -1.25
C SER A 79 16.55 18.05 -1.15
N ALA A 80 16.99 18.60 -2.28
CA ALA A 80 17.61 19.91 -2.35
C ALA A 80 17.28 20.56 -3.70
N GLY A 81 16.17 21.31 -3.75
CA GLY A 81 15.56 21.77 -5.00
C GLY A 81 15.33 20.60 -5.95
N SER A 82 14.82 19.50 -5.46
CA SER A 82 14.78 18.23 -6.19
C SER A 82 13.51 17.44 -5.89
N MET A 83 13.17 16.52 -6.82
CA MET A 83 12.05 15.61 -6.66
C MET A 83 12.28 14.32 -7.45
N SER A 84 12.27 13.22 -6.78
CA SER A 84 12.03 11.86 -7.30
C SER A 84 11.41 11.01 -6.19
N LEU A 85 10.76 9.94 -6.57
CA LEU A 85 10.13 9.02 -5.64
C LEU A 85 10.98 7.74 -5.54
N LEU A 86 10.98 7.10 -4.38
CA LEU A 86 11.34 5.71 -4.31
C LEU A 86 10.05 4.90 -4.18
N GLY A 87 9.74 4.10 -5.20
CA GLY A 87 8.49 3.36 -5.33
C GLY A 87 8.68 1.86 -5.38
N ARG A 88 7.68 1.11 -4.95
CA ARG A 88 7.61 -0.33 -5.13
C ARG A 88 6.19 -0.78 -5.43
N PRO A 89 5.99 -1.79 -6.30
CA PRO A 89 4.70 -2.44 -6.47
C PRO A 89 4.24 -3.10 -5.16
N VAL A 90 2.93 -3.08 -4.93
CA VAL A 90 2.30 -3.80 -3.83
C VAL A 90 1.07 -4.54 -4.32
N THR A 91 0.80 -5.67 -3.70
CA THR A 91 -0.46 -6.42 -3.83
C THR A 91 -1.00 -6.59 -2.43
N VAL A 92 -2.12 -5.95 -2.13
CA VAL A 92 -2.71 -5.90 -0.79
C VAL A 92 -4.17 -6.31 -0.88
N ASP A 93 -4.55 -7.26 -0.06
CA ASP A 93 -5.97 -7.58 0.15
C ASP A 93 -6.56 -6.60 1.17
N MET A 94 -7.25 -5.58 0.66
CA MET A 94 -7.83 -4.52 1.48
C MET A 94 -8.99 -5.00 2.37
N ALA A 95 -9.57 -6.17 2.09
CA ALA A 95 -10.57 -6.76 2.97
C ALA A 95 -9.93 -7.40 4.22
N ARG A 96 -8.68 -7.85 4.11
CA ARG A 96 -7.97 -8.52 5.21
C ARG A 96 -6.96 -7.61 5.92
N THR A 97 -6.24 -6.79 5.17
CA THR A 97 -5.16 -5.94 5.70
C THR A 97 -5.31 -4.48 5.21
N PRO A 98 -6.39 -3.78 5.61
CA PRO A 98 -6.67 -2.44 5.12
C PRO A 98 -5.79 -1.34 5.73
N VAL A 99 -5.04 -1.66 6.79
CA VAL A 99 -4.31 -0.66 7.56
C VAL A 99 -2.83 -0.68 7.19
N LEU A 100 -2.31 0.47 6.80
CA LEU A 100 -0.88 0.72 6.60
C LEU A 100 -0.29 1.33 7.87
N CYS A 101 0.79 0.73 8.34
CA CYS A 101 1.63 1.21 9.43
C CYS A 101 2.99 1.62 8.87
N TRP A 102 3.58 2.69 9.42
CA TRP A 102 4.96 3.09 9.16
C TRP A 102 5.49 4.00 10.25
N ARG A 103 6.79 4.18 10.30
CA ARG A 103 7.42 5.29 11.01
C ARG A 103 8.04 6.24 10.00
N TRP A 104 7.94 7.51 10.28
CA TRP A 104 8.66 8.54 9.55
C TRP A 104 9.22 9.59 10.49
N ARG A 105 10.15 10.37 9.98
CA ARG A 105 10.71 11.55 10.65
C ARG A 105 11.11 12.59 9.63
N ILE A 106 11.19 13.83 10.04
CA ILE A 106 11.80 14.94 9.31
C ILE A 106 12.76 15.67 10.24
N ASP A 107 13.78 16.31 9.69
CA ASP A 107 14.64 17.20 10.49
C ASP A 107 13.92 18.51 10.81
N ALA A 108 13.21 19.08 9.83
CA ALA A 108 12.39 20.29 9.99
C ALA A 108 11.29 20.33 8.90
N PRO A 109 10.15 21.00 9.15
CA PRO A 109 9.19 21.31 8.10
C PRO A 109 9.77 22.34 7.12
N LEU A 110 9.25 22.36 5.89
CA LEU A 110 9.56 23.41 4.91
C LEU A 110 8.96 24.75 5.37
N LYS A 111 9.57 25.84 4.96
CA LYS A 111 9.13 27.18 5.37
C LYS A 111 8.11 27.77 4.41
N SER A 112 8.36 27.61 3.11
CA SER A 112 7.63 28.28 2.02
C SER A 112 6.59 27.39 1.34
N ALA A 113 6.53 26.09 1.70
CA ALA A 113 5.56 25.16 1.11
C ALA A 113 4.11 25.62 1.37
N ASP A 114 3.26 25.41 0.36
CA ASP A 114 1.83 25.72 0.42
C ASP A 114 1.06 24.76 -0.47
N LEU A 115 0.46 23.76 0.15
CA LEU A 115 -0.31 22.71 -0.56
C LEU A 115 -1.55 23.24 -1.33
N THR A 116 -1.86 24.53 -1.19
CA THR A 116 -2.95 25.17 -1.92
C THR A 116 -2.54 25.68 -3.29
N GLN A 117 -1.23 25.75 -3.56
CA GLN A 117 -0.66 26.37 -4.75
C GLN A 117 0.38 25.46 -5.41
N ARG A 118 0.42 25.47 -6.74
CA ARG A 118 1.40 24.68 -7.51
C ARG A 118 2.83 25.07 -7.21
N SER A 119 3.08 26.36 -7.00
CA SER A 119 4.44 26.87 -6.67
C SER A 119 4.91 26.50 -5.27
N GLY A 120 4.05 25.93 -4.46
CA GLY A 120 4.35 25.50 -3.09
C GLY A 120 4.00 24.03 -2.84
N ASP A 121 3.76 23.20 -3.86
CA ASP A 121 3.40 21.78 -3.71
C ASP A 121 4.62 20.92 -3.30
N ASP A 122 5.27 21.33 -2.20
CA ASP A 122 6.42 20.67 -1.62
C ASP A 122 6.15 20.20 -0.20
N TYR A 123 6.85 19.13 0.22
CA TYR A 123 6.65 18.51 1.54
C TYR A 123 7.95 17.94 2.08
N ALA A 124 8.18 18.11 3.37
CA ALA A 124 9.34 17.53 4.03
C ALA A 124 9.31 15.98 4.03
N ALA A 125 8.13 15.38 4.06
CA ALA A 125 7.94 13.93 3.88
C ALA A 125 6.57 13.65 3.22
N ARG A 126 6.56 12.73 2.24
CA ARG A 126 5.36 12.26 1.53
C ARG A 126 5.37 10.74 1.41
N LEU A 127 4.21 10.12 1.61
CA LEU A 127 3.96 8.70 1.32
C LEU A 127 2.77 8.61 0.37
N TYR A 128 3.01 8.08 -0.82
CA TYR A 128 2.01 7.85 -1.85
C TYR A 128 1.46 6.43 -1.78
N VAL A 129 0.16 6.30 -1.85
CA VAL A 129 -0.55 5.06 -2.17
C VAL A 129 -1.17 5.23 -3.54
N SER A 130 -0.51 4.73 -4.57
CA SER A 130 -1.00 4.74 -5.94
C SER A 130 -2.06 3.67 -6.13
N LEU A 131 -3.14 4.02 -6.83
CA LEU A 131 -4.34 3.21 -6.97
C LEU A 131 -4.60 2.84 -8.43
N ALA A 132 -5.09 1.62 -8.63
CA ALA A 132 -5.78 1.20 -9.84
C ALA A 132 -7.29 1.16 -9.58
N ILE A 133 -8.04 1.61 -10.56
CA ILE A 133 -9.50 1.52 -10.60
C ILE A 133 -9.87 0.53 -11.71
N PRO A 134 -10.78 -0.43 -11.50
CA PRO A 134 -11.24 -1.32 -12.56
C PRO A 134 -11.77 -0.53 -13.76
N ASP A 135 -11.50 -1.01 -14.98
CA ASP A 135 -11.93 -0.29 -16.18
C ASP A 135 -13.45 -0.14 -16.27
N ALA A 136 -14.21 -1.08 -15.74
CA ALA A 136 -15.66 -1.01 -15.67
C ALA A 136 -16.16 0.23 -14.87
N ASP A 137 -15.39 0.64 -13.85
CA ASP A 137 -15.76 1.72 -12.94
C ASP A 137 -15.21 3.08 -13.39
N LYS A 138 -14.40 3.12 -14.46
CA LYS A 138 -13.88 4.36 -15.02
C LYS A 138 -14.90 4.98 -15.98
N SER A 139 -15.28 6.22 -15.75
CA SER A 139 -16.06 6.99 -16.73
C SER A 139 -15.27 7.21 -18.04
N LEU A 140 -15.96 7.47 -19.15
CA LEU A 140 -15.31 7.78 -20.43
C LEU A 140 -14.38 9.01 -20.32
N GLY A 141 -14.80 10.02 -19.55
CA GLY A 141 -13.98 11.20 -19.27
C GLY A 141 -12.67 10.84 -18.55
N LEU A 142 -12.76 10.03 -17.49
CA LEU A 142 -11.58 9.57 -16.75
C LEU A 142 -10.62 8.76 -17.63
N ARG A 143 -11.13 7.83 -18.44
CA ARG A 143 -10.30 7.06 -19.37
C ARG A 143 -9.54 7.95 -20.35
N THR A 144 -10.21 8.99 -20.86
CA THR A 144 -9.59 9.95 -21.78
C THR A 144 -8.52 10.78 -21.06
N GLN A 145 -8.81 11.29 -19.86
CA GLN A 145 -7.88 12.05 -19.03
C GLN A 145 -6.63 11.22 -18.71
N LEU A 146 -6.79 9.97 -18.28
CA LEU A 146 -5.67 9.08 -17.98
C LEU A 146 -4.84 8.73 -19.21
N ARG A 147 -5.48 8.56 -20.38
CA ARG A 147 -4.76 8.33 -21.64
C ARG A 147 -3.87 9.53 -21.99
N ILE A 148 -4.39 10.75 -21.86
CA ILE A 148 -3.62 11.98 -22.08
C ILE A 148 -2.48 12.09 -21.05
N ALA A 149 -2.77 11.92 -19.76
CA ALA A 149 -1.77 11.97 -18.70
C ALA A 149 -0.64 10.96 -18.95
N ARG A 150 -0.96 9.72 -19.30
CA ARG A 150 0.02 8.67 -19.59
C ARG A 150 0.83 8.92 -20.85
N SER A 151 0.29 9.63 -21.84
CA SER A 151 1.04 10.03 -23.04
C SER A 151 2.08 11.13 -22.75
N ILE A 152 1.87 11.95 -21.71
CA ILE A 152 2.74 13.06 -21.32
C ILE A 152 3.77 12.62 -20.29
N TRP A 153 3.33 11.90 -19.25
CA TRP A 153 4.15 11.54 -18.07
C TRP A 153 4.52 10.06 -17.98
N GLY A 154 4.15 9.27 -18.97
CA GLY A 154 4.48 7.84 -19.06
C GLY A 154 3.42 6.90 -18.49
N PRO A 155 3.55 5.59 -18.76
CA PRO A 155 2.56 4.58 -18.43
C PRO A 155 2.41 4.31 -16.92
N SER A 156 3.37 4.74 -16.11
CA SER A 156 3.37 4.58 -14.65
C SER A 156 2.42 5.54 -13.92
N VAL A 157 1.76 6.47 -14.62
CA VAL A 157 0.74 7.34 -14.02
C VAL A 157 -0.42 6.49 -13.49
N PRO A 158 -0.69 6.50 -12.17
CA PRO A 158 -1.78 5.73 -11.57
C PRO A 158 -3.15 6.31 -11.93
N ASP A 159 -4.21 5.55 -11.69
CA ASP A 159 -5.58 6.05 -11.90
C ASP A 159 -5.96 7.10 -10.86
N ALA A 160 -5.46 6.95 -9.65
CA ALA A 160 -5.60 7.89 -8.54
C ALA A 160 -4.48 7.66 -7.51
N ALA A 161 -4.34 8.54 -6.53
CA ALA A 161 -3.46 8.35 -5.39
C ALA A 161 -3.99 9.01 -4.11
N VAL A 162 -3.75 8.37 -2.97
CA VAL A 162 -3.77 9.03 -1.66
C VAL A 162 -2.34 9.40 -1.32
N ASN A 163 -2.14 10.61 -0.85
CA ASN A 163 -0.83 11.14 -0.53
C ASN A 163 -0.83 11.62 0.93
N TYR A 164 -0.26 10.82 1.81
CA TYR A 164 -0.05 11.20 3.20
C TYR A 164 1.16 12.11 3.31
N VAL A 165 0.99 13.27 3.96
CA VAL A 165 2.01 14.31 3.99
C VAL A 165 2.30 14.82 5.40
N TRP A 166 3.54 15.23 5.59
CA TRP A 166 3.94 16.10 6.69
C TRP A 166 3.96 17.53 6.16
N ASP A 167 2.93 18.30 6.49
CA ASP A 167 2.74 19.68 6.07
C ASP A 167 3.46 20.67 7.01
N ASN A 168 3.66 21.89 6.57
CA ASN A 168 4.29 22.93 7.37
C ASN A 168 3.32 23.81 8.17
N ARG A 169 2.05 23.92 7.72
CA ARG A 169 1.08 24.87 8.28
C ARG A 169 -0.37 24.39 8.36
N GLN A 170 -0.76 23.47 7.47
CA GLN A 170 -2.17 23.02 7.45
C GLN A 170 -2.46 22.13 8.64
N PRO A 171 -3.65 22.24 9.25
CA PRO A 171 -4.03 21.36 10.36
C PRO A 171 -3.98 19.88 10.00
N VAL A 172 -3.60 19.05 10.97
CA VAL A 172 -3.72 17.59 10.87
C VAL A 172 -5.17 17.22 10.57
N GLY A 173 -5.38 16.27 9.64
CA GLY A 173 -6.70 15.89 9.14
C GLY A 173 -7.18 16.71 7.95
N THR A 174 -6.45 17.73 7.51
CA THR A 174 -6.78 18.44 6.27
C THR A 174 -6.73 17.46 5.08
N GLU A 175 -7.79 17.45 4.29
CA GLU A 175 -7.91 16.66 3.07
C GLU A 175 -8.27 17.59 1.91
N ARG A 176 -7.52 17.51 0.82
CA ARG A 176 -7.82 18.29 -0.38
C ARG A 176 -7.16 17.68 -1.61
N PRO A 177 -7.67 17.98 -2.82
CA PRO A 177 -6.98 17.65 -4.05
C PRO A 177 -5.59 18.29 -4.11
N ASN A 178 -4.65 17.59 -4.75
CA ASN A 178 -3.35 18.14 -5.08
C ASN A 178 -3.50 19.37 -6.01
N ALA A 179 -2.60 20.33 -5.90
CA ALA A 179 -2.65 21.56 -6.67
C ALA A 179 -2.56 21.38 -8.21
N TYR A 180 -2.05 20.23 -8.66
CA TYR A 180 -1.94 19.89 -10.09
C TYR A 180 -3.09 19.02 -10.61
N THR A 181 -3.72 18.22 -9.74
CA THR A 181 -4.72 17.22 -10.15
C THR A 181 -5.68 16.84 -9.03
N ASP A 182 -6.93 16.64 -9.37
CA ASP A 182 -7.96 16.08 -8.49
C ASP A 182 -7.86 14.55 -8.32
N ARG A 183 -6.95 13.91 -9.07
CA ARG A 183 -6.71 12.46 -8.99
C ARG A 183 -5.74 12.06 -7.87
N THR A 184 -5.13 13.02 -7.21
CA THR A 184 -4.30 12.81 -6.03
C THR A 184 -4.90 13.58 -4.86
N MET A 185 -5.27 12.89 -3.79
CA MET A 185 -5.80 13.50 -2.57
C MET A 185 -4.69 13.60 -1.53
N MET A 186 -4.44 14.82 -1.09
CA MET A 186 -3.50 15.13 -0.02
C MET A 186 -4.20 14.96 1.32
N VAL A 187 -3.57 14.23 2.23
CA VAL A 187 -4.05 13.99 3.60
C VAL A 187 -2.95 14.36 4.58
N VAL A 188 -3.14 15.43 5.33
CA VAL A 188 -2.17 15.92 6.30
C VAL A 188 -2.21 15.06 7.55
N LEU A 189 -1.15 14.31 7.83
CA LEU A 189 -1.04 13.49 9.05
C LEU A 189 -0.20 14.16 10.13
N ARG A 190 0.77 14.99 9.75
CA ARG A 190 1.59 15.79 10.65
C ARG A 190 1.71 17.21 10.11
N SER A 191 1.89 18.16 11.02
CA SER A 191 1.99 19.58 10.65
C SER A 191 2.98 20.32 11.55
N GLY A 192 3.79 21.17 10.93
CA GLY A 192 4.76 22.01 11.64
C GLY A 192 5.88 21.22 12.28
N ALA A 193 6.52 21.83 13.28
CA ALA A 193 7.78 21.37 13.88
C ALA A 193 7.60 20.56 15.17
N ALA A 194 6.39 20.45 15.73
CA ALA A 194 6.19 19.88 17.07
C ALA A 194 6.73 18.45 17.21
N ASP A 195 6.58 17.63 16.17
CA ASP A 195 7.02 16.23 16.15
C ASP A 195 8.32 16.05 15.33
N ALA A 196 8.94 17.14 14.82
CA ALA A 196 10.17 17.06 14.02
C ALA A 196 11.38 16.65 14.89
N GLY A 197 12.39 16.06 14.25
CA GLY A 197 13.61 15.58 14.91
C GLY A 197 13.50 14.18 15.52
N GLY A 198 12.30 13.61 15.66
CA GLY A 198 12.07 12.28 16.21
C GLY A 198 11.30 11.34 15.26
N TRP A 199 11.31 10.04 15.58
CA TRP A 199 10.50 9.05 14.89
C TRP A 199 9.05 9.12 15.34
N VAL A 200 8.13 9.27 14.39
CA VAL A 200 6.69 9.26 14.60
C VAL A 200 6.10 8.03 13.92
N GLN A 201 5.24 7.30 14.63
CA GLN A 201 4.52 6.15 14.09
C GLN A 201 3.16 6.59 13.58
N GLU A 202 2.83 6.16 12.37
CA GLU A 202 1.51 6.31 11.79
C GLU A 202 0.82 4.95 11.68
N ARG A 203 -0.49 5.00 11.79
CA ARG A 203 -1.42 3.89 11.57
C ARG A 203 -2.63 4.43 10.83
N ARG A 204 -2.79 4.07 9.55
CA ARG A 204 -3.86 4.63 8.73
C ARG A 204 -4.68 3.52 8.07
N ASN A 205 -6.00 3.54 8.25
CA ASN A 205 -6.90 2.66 7.51
C ASN A 205 -7.02 3.19 6.06
N VAL A 206 -6.11 2.71 5.20
CA VAL A 206 -6.05 3.10 3.79
C VAL A 206 -7.29 2.61 3.04
N GLY A 207 -7.85 1.46 3.44
CA GLY A 207 -9.08 0.94 2.83
C GLY A 207 -10.25 1.90 2.99
N SER A 208 -10.42 2.45 4.19
CA SER A 208 -11.44 3.46 4.46
C SER A 208 -11.19 4.76 3.69
N ASP A 209 -9.94 5.23 3.64
CA ASP A 209 -9.59 6.43 2.89
C ASP A 209 -9.84 6.27 1.39
N VAL A 210 -9.40 5.15 0.81
CA VAL A 210 -9.59 4.85 -0.61
C VAL A 210 -11.07 4.74 -0.96
N ALA A 211 -11.84 4.01 -0.16
CA ALA A 211 -13.29 3.85 -0.39
C ALA A 211 -14.02 5.20 -0.36
N ARG A 212 -13.67 6.06 0.58
CA ARG A 212 -14.26 7.38 0.75
C ARG A 212 -13.86 8.37 -0.35
N LEU A 213 -12.59 8.36 -0.77
CA LEU A 213 -12.04 9.35 -1.70
C LEU A 213 -12.21 8.95 -3.17
N PHE A 214 -12.17 7.66 -3.49
CA PHE A 214 -12.12 7.17 -4.87
C PHE A 214 -13.09 6.02 -5.18
N GLY A 215 -13.86 5.57 -4.19
CA GLY A 215 -14.77 4.44 -4.32
C GLY A 215 -14.14 3.11 -3.90
N ALA A 216 -15.00 2.17 -3.49
CA ALA A 216 -14.57 0.90 -2.87
C ALA A 216 -13.85 -0.07 -3.81
N SER A 217 -13.95 0.11 -5.12
CA SER A 217 -13.30 -0.75 -6.11
C SER A 217 -11.84 -0.37 -6.40
N ALA A 218 -11.39 0.82 -5.97
CA ALA A 218 -10.00 1.24 -6.14
C ALA A 218 -9.08 0.43 -5.21
N THR A 219 -7.95 -0.04 -5.74
CA THR A 219 -7.00 -0.89 -5.00
C THR A 219 -5.59 -0.33 -5.05
N PRO A 220 -4.80 -0.42 -3.95
CA PRO A 220 -3.38 -0.08 -3.96
C PRO A 220 -2.58 -0.97 -4.91
N VAL A 221 -1.75 -0.36 -5.74
CA VAL A 221 -0.86 -1.05 -6.68
C VAL A 221 0.61 -0.67 -6.49
N GLN A 222 0.88 0.46 -5.84
CA GLN A 222 2.24 0.90 -5.56
C GLN A 222 2.26 1.75 -4.29
N LEU A 223 3.30 1.58 -3.47
CA LEU A 223 3.72 2.58 -2.49
C LEU A 223 4.92 3.34 -3.04
N ALA A 224 4.96 4.65 -2.74
CA ALA A 224 6.15 5.45 -2.99
C ALA A 224 6.37 6.44 -1.84
N ILE A 225 7.63 6.72 -1.54
CA ILE A 225 8.06 7.63 -0.48
C ILE A 225 9.03 8.65 -1.03
N THR A 226 8.96 9.87 -0.49
CA THR A 226 9.85 10.96 -0.89
C THR A 226 9.87 12.10 0.12
N ALA A 227 10.81 13.02 -0.05
CA ALA A 227 10.76 14.44 0.29
C ALA A 227 10.72 15.22 -1.03
N ASP A 228 10.10 16.39 -1.03
CA ASP A 228 9.83 17.16 -2.23
C ASP A 228 10.14 18.64 -1.98
N THR A 229 11.01 19.25 -2.80
CA THR A 229 11.46 20.63 -2.63
C THR A 229 11.73 21.34 -3.97
N ASP A 230 11.22 20.79 -5.09
CA ASP A 230 11.54 21.33 -6.41
C ASP A 230 10.79 22.64 -6.74
N ASN A 231 9.66 22.88 -6.10
CA ASN A 231 8.90 24.12 -6.29
C ASN A 231 9.43 25.28 -5.44
N THR A 232 9.82 25.04 -4.20
CA THR A 232 10.31 26.06 -3.28
C THR A 232 11.83 26.27 -3.34
N GLY A 233 12.57 25.28 -3.86
CA GLY A 233 14.03 25.29 -3.89
C GLY A 233 14.67 25.04 -2.52
N GLU A 234 13.90 24.68 -1.51
CA GLU A 234 14.38 24.41 -0.16
C GLU A 234 15.15 23.08 -0.07
N THR A 235 15.51 22.71 1.14
CA THR A 235 16.11 21.41 1.47
C THR A 235 15.25 20.69 2.48
N ALA A 236 15.11 19.39 2.32
CA ALA A 236 14.45 18.51 3.27
C ALA A 236 15.27 17.25 3.50
N ARG A 237 15.18 16.71 4.71
CA ARG A 237 15.73 15.42 5.08
C ARG A 237 14.67 14.66 5.85
N ALA A 238 14.28 13.50 5.33
CA ALA A 238 13.28 12.63 5.90
C ALA A 238 13.78 11.20 6.06
N GLY A 239 13.21 10.47 7.01
CA GLY A 239 13.43 9.05 7.20
C GLY A 239 12.10 8.28 7.17
N PHE A 240 12.13 7.07 6.60
CA PHE A 240 10.99 6.14 6.56
C PHE A 240 11.43 4.76 7.05
N ALA A 241 10.61 4.13 7.86
CA ALA A 241 10.87 2.81 8.43
C ALA A 241 9.59 2.02 8.70
N ASP A 242 9.72 0.72 8.85
CA ASP A 242 8.67 -0.19 9.33
C ASP A 242 7.36 -0.13 8.52
N LEU A 243 7.43 0.06 7.19
CA LEU A 243 6.23 0.04 6.38
C LEU A 243 5.65 -1.37 6.27
N HIS A 244 4.44 -1.57 6.76
CA HIS A 244 3.75 -2.85 6.70
C HIS A 244 2.23 -2.69 6.75
N TRP A 245 1.53 -3.64 6.14
CA TRP A 245 0.08 -3.70 6.17
C TRP A 245 -0.38 -4.69 7.23
N VAL A 246 -1.46 -4.35 7.93
CA VAL A 246 -2.04 -5.18 9.00
C VAL A 246 -3.55 -5.24 8.91
N PRO A 247 -4.18 -6.27 9.52
CA PRO A 247 -5.62 -6.30 9.76
C PRO A 247 -6.08 -5.08 10.59
N GLU A 248 -7.35 -4.72 10.45
CA GLU A 248 -7.88 -3.52 11.09
C GLU A 248 -7.71 -3.49 12.62
N GLN A 249 -7.80 -4.64 13.28
CA GLN A 249 -7.68 -4.74 14.73
C GLN A 249 -6.24 -4.95 15.21
N ALA A 250 -5.30 -5.20 14.30
CA ALA A 250 -3.92 -5.46 14.67
C ALA A 250 -3.16 -4.16 15.01
N ALA A 251 -2.24 -4.27 15.95
CA ALA A 251 -1.31 -3.19 16.26
C ALA A 251 -0.22 -3.07 15.19
N CYS A 252 0.38 -1.89 15.08
CA CYS A 252 1.59 -1.70 14.28
C CYS A 252 2.81 -2.32 14.97
N GLU A 253 3.63 -3.02 14.21
CA GLU A 253 4.89 -3.57 14.69
C GLU A 253 6.04 -2.57 14.50
N LYS A 254 7.05 -2.67 15.36
CA LYS A 254 8.34 -1.94 15.27
C LYS A 254 9.47 -2.95 15.23
N ARG A 255 10.47 -2.70 14.40
CA ARG A 255 11.67 -3.54 14.33
C ARG A 255 12.94 -2.70 14.34
#